data_8867684d20c6be93360168e3b4dac158
#
_entry.id   8867684d20c6be93360168e3b4dac158
#
_cell.length_a   1.000
_cell.length_b   1.000
_cell.length_c   1.000
_cell.angle_alpha   90.00
_cell.angle_beta   90.00
_cell.angle_gamma   90.00
#
_symmetry.space_group_name_H-M   'P 1'
#
loop_
_entity.id
_entity.type
_entity.pdbx_description
1 polymer ?
#
loop_
_entity_poly.entity_id
_entity_poly.type
_entity_poly.pdbx_seq_one_letter_code
_entity_poly.pdbx_strand_id
1 'polypeptide(L)'
;MQTVTPLQQREVETYFSVLADGVNERTLKARAYHNLGRYEAADFRGLSSLLDTTDTDGSIAVLGRDAEDRADIIDELDANGHELVLHGHRHVACGDLPADLARENVMTGVEAIESAAGVTPAGFFAPLQRMNAPTLQAVADAGLEWVFGRTDATVPDELTLIEPANPYDLGLLGDGHTPAETFDRLAEQAETGAEGFLVHPNMLEYFDAMDAFEEWLREYQPTSVGTAVAEGGIGMVLDCLRPLRIE
;
A
#
# COMPACT_ATOMS: atom_id res chain seq x y z
N MET A 1 -8.04 18.87 25.94
CA MET A 1 -7.31 19.04 24.68
C MET A 1 -6.44 17.81 24.52
N GLN A 2 -6.71 16.97 23.54
CA GLN A 2 -5.81 15.86 23.21
C GLN A 2 -4.53 16.45 22.62
N THR A 3 -3.39 15.98 23.08
CA THR A 3 -2.09 16.43 22.57
C THR A 3 -1.79 15.64 21.30
N VAL A 4 -1.58 16.33 20.19
CA VAL A 4 -1.16 15.69 18.92
C VAL A 4 0.17 14.95 19.15
N THR A 5 0.23 13.66 18.80
CA THR A 5 1.45 12.86 18.91
C THR A 5 2.45 13.23 17.81
N PRO A 6 3.77 12.94 17.99
CA PRO A 6 4.75 13.15 16.94
C PRO A 6 4.42 12.43 15.63
N LEU A 7 3.91 11.18 15.68
CA LEU A 7 3.48 10.45 14.48
C LEU A 7 2.25 11.08 13.81
N GLN A 8 1.27 11.58 14.57
CA GLN A 8 0.14 12.31 14.01
C GLN A 8 0.60 13.58 13.29
N GLN A 9 1.55 14.31 13.88
CA GLN A 9 2.12 15.48 13.24
C GLN A 9 2.82 15.10 11.93
N ARG A 10 3.65 14.05 11.93
CA ARG A 10 4.34 13.55 10.73
C ARG A 10 3.37 13.09 9.65
N GLU A 11 2.28 12.47 10.00
CA GLU A 11 1.24 12.07 9.06
C GLU A 11 0.62 13.29 8.36
N VAL A 12 0.28 14.35 9.12
CA VAL A 12 -0.22 15.61 8.56
C VAL A 12 0.81 16.23 7.61
N GLU A 13 2.09 16.30 8.02
CA GLU A 13 3.19 16.80 7.18
C GLU A 13 3.31 15.98 5.88
N THR A 14 3.20 14.66 5.95
CA THR A 14 3.22 13.76 4.78
C THR A 14 2.10 14.07 3.81
N TYR A 15 0.87 14.23 4.27
CA TYR A 15 -0.25 14.61 3.40
C TYR A 15 -0.04 15.96 2.70
N PHE A 16 0.47 16.94 3.42
CA PHE A 16 0.76 18.25 2.82
C PHE A 16 1.93 18.20 1.83
N SER A 17 2.97 17.42 2.08
CA SER A 17 4.09 17.27 1.14
C SER A 17 3.63 16.66 -0.18
N VAL A 18 2.81 15.63 -0.11
CA VAL A 18 2.23 14.98 -1.30
C VAL A 18 1.37 15.94 -2.14
N LEU A 19 0.69 16.90 -1.51
CA LEU A 19 -0.06 17.94 -2.22
C LEU A 19 0.85 19.02 -2.82
N ALA A 20 2.04 19.25 -2.23
CA ALA A 20 2.98 20.28 -2.65
C ALA A 20 3.96 19.83 -3.74
N ASP A 21 4.25 18.54 -3.86
CA ASP A 21 5.31 17.96 -4.72
C ASP A 21 4.93 17.83 -6.22
N GLY A 22 4.41 18.92 -6.80
CA GLY A 22 4.38 19.07 -8.26
C GLY A 22 3.58 18.02 -9.03
N VAL A 23 2.65 17.32 -8.40
CA VAL A 23 1.70 16.45 -9.08
C VAL A 23 0.84 17.25 -10.06
N ASN A 24 0.58 16.69 -11.22
CA ASN A 24 -0.29 17.34 -12.19
C ASN A 24 -1.73 17.53 -11.64
N GLU A 25 -2.49 18.42 -12.29
CA GLU A 25 -3.85 18.79 -11.85
C GLU A 25 -4.81 17.59 -11.73
N ARG A 26 -4.67 16.57 -12.61
CA ARG A 26 -5.52 15.36 -12.57
C ARG A 26 -5.25 14.54 -11.31
N THR A 27 -3.98 14.26 -11.03
CA THR A 27 -3.57 13.53 -9.84
C THR A 27 -3.95 14.28 -8.57
N LEU A 28 -3.79 15.60 -8.55
CA LEU A 28 -4.18 16.43 -7.41
C LEU A 28 -5.70 16.36 -7.15
N LYS A 29 -6.51 16.40 -8.21
CA LYS A 29 -7.97 16.25 -8.10
C LYS A 29 -8.37 14.87 -7.59
N ALA A 30 -7.75 13.80 -8.10
CA ALA A 30 -7.99 12.44 -7.64
C ALA A 30 -7.68 12.29 -6.14
N ARG A 31 -6.53 12.77 -5.69
CA ARG A 31 -6.14 12.76 -4.27
C ARG A 31 -7.06 13.62 -3.40
N ALA A 32 -7.45 14.80 -3.88
CA ALA A 32 -8.39 15.65 -3.15
C ALA A 32 -9.77 14.99 -3.03
N TYR A 33 -10.25 14.34 -4.07
CA TYR A 33 -11.49 13.58 -4.07
C TYR A 33 -11.43 12.41 -3.09
N HIS A 34 -10.35 11.66 -3.09
CA HIS A 34 -10.09 10.58 -2.14
C HIS A 34 -10.10 11.11 -0.69
N ASN A 35 -9.36 12.19 -0.40
CA ASN A 35 -9.29 12.78 0.95
C ASN A 35 -10.63 13.33 1.46
N LEU A 36 -11.60 13.55 0.59
CA LEU A 36 -12.96 13.92 0.98
C LEU A 36 -13.83 12.71 1.35
N GLY A 37 -13.29 11.50 1.31
CA GLY A 37 -13.99 10.27 1.72
C GLY A 37 -15.17 9.90 0.83
N ARG A 38 -15.11 10.21 -0.46
CA ARG A 38 -16.22 10.00 -1.42
C ARG A 38 -16.15 8.67 -2.17
N TYR A 39 -15.23 7.80 -1.81
CA TYR A 39 -15.11 6.47 -2.40
C TYR A 39 -15.78 5.43 -1.52
N GLU A 40 -16.86 4.84 -2.00
CA GLU A 40 -17.57 3.76 -1.32
C GLU A 40 -17.18 2.38 -1.86
N ALA A 41 -16.85 2.26 -3.15
CA ALA A 41 -16.56 0.98 -3.80
C ALA A 41 -15.17 0.42 -3.47
N ALA A 42 -14.21 1.26 -3.14
CA ALA A 42 -12.85 0.87 -2.80
C ALA A 42 -12.67 0.64 -1.29
N ASP A 43 -13.67 0.16 -0.59
CA ASP A 43 -13.47 -0.36 0.75
C ASP A 43 -12.84 -1.77 0.70
N PHE A 44 -12.35 -2.24 1.81
CA PHE A 44 -11.68 -3.54 1.89
C PHE A 44 -12.57 -4.72 1.46
N ARG A 45 -13.89 -4.67 1.69
CA ARG A 45 -14.81 -5.74 1.27
C ARG A 45 -15.04 -5.74 -0.24
N GLY A 46 -15.14 -4.58 -0.85
CA GLY A 46 -15.22 -4.44 -2.30
C GLY A 46 -13.98 -5.01 -2.98
N LEU A 47 -12.81 -4.75 -2.40
CA LEU A 47 -11.54 -5.29 -2.89
C LEU A 47 -11.45 -6.81 -2.74
N SER A 48 -11.80 -7.35 -1.56
CA SER A 48 -11.87 -8.81 -1.34
C SER A 48 -12.77 -9.48 -2.37
N SER A 49 -13.99 -8.94 -2.57
CA SER A 49 -14.93 -9.46 -3.56
C SER A 49 -14.39 -9.41 -5.00
N LEU A 50 -13.64 -8.38 -5.36
CA LEU A 50 -13.00 -8.26 -6.67
C LEU A 50 -11.94 -9.36 -6.86
N LEU A 51 -11.05 -9.55 -5.89
CA LEU A 51 -10.02 -10.58 -5.93
C LEU A 51 -10.65 -11.99 -6.04
N ASP A 52 -11.65 -12.29 -5.22
CA ASP A 52 -12.40 -13.55 -5.27
C ASP A 52 -13.03 -13.77 -6.64
N THR A 53 -13.66 -12.73 -7.23
CA THR A 53 -14.35 -12.83 -8.52
C THR A 53 -13.39 -13.02 -9.69
N THR A 54 -12.16 -12.54 -9.56
CA THR A 54 -11.11 -12.66 -10.59
C THR A 54 -10.20 -13.86 -10.37
N ASP A 55 -10.40 -14.62 -9.29
CA ASP A 55 -9.52 -15.74 -8.87
C ASP A 55 -8.05 -15.28 -8.80
N THR A 56 -7.83 -14.11 -8.19
CA THR A 56 -6.53 -13.44 -8.13
C THR A 56 -6.12 -13.20 -6.69
N ASP A 57 -4.86 -13.46 -6.38
CA ASP A 57 -4.26 -13.11 -5.10
C ASP A 57 -3.65 -11.72 -5.13
N GLY A 58 -3.58 -11.07 -3.95
CA GLY A 58 -2.94 -9.80 -3.78
C GLY A 58 -2.63 -9.51 -2.31
N SER A 59 -1.65 -8.65 -2.08
CA SER A 59 -1.30 -8.20 -0.74
C SER A 59 -2.07 -6.93 -0.42
N ILE A 60 -2.91 -6.96 0.62
CA ILE A 60 -3.74 -5.81 1.00
C ILE A 60 -3.01 -4.97 2.04
N ALA A 61 -2.69 -3.73 1.68
CA ALA A 61 -2.01 -2.79 2.56
C ALA A 61 -2.96 -2.27 3.65
N VAL A 62 -2.55 -2.42 4.92
CA VAL A 62 -3.33 -2.07 6.11
C VAL A 62 -2.54 -1.11 6.98
N LEU A 63 -3.13 0.05 7.30
CA LEU A 63 -2.63 0.91 8.37
C LEU A 63 -3.07 0.35 9.73
N GLY A 64 -2.18 0.34 10.72
CA GLY A 64 -2.51 -0.15 12.06
C GLY A 64 -3.72 0.56 12.67
N ARG A 65 -3.86 1.87 12.47
CA ARG A 65 -5.05 2.62 12.92
C ARG A 65 -6.35 2.15 12.25
N ASP A 66 -6.30 1.69 11.00
CA ASP A 66 -7.47 1.14 10.32
C ASP A 66 -7.80 -0.25 10.85
N ALA A 67 -6.79 -1.03 11.25
CA ALA A 67 -6.98 -2.30 11.95
C ALA A 67 -7.63 -2.10 13.33
N GLU A 68 -7.23 -1.07 14.08
CA GLU A 68 -7.88 -0.70 15.35
C GLU A 68 -9.35 -0.32 15.17
N ASP A 69 -9.65 0.47 14.14
CA ASP A 69 -10.99 1.00 13.88
C ASP A 69 -11.95 -0.04 13.25
N ARG A 70 -11.41 -1.05 12.57
CA ARG A 70 -12.13 -1.99 11.70
C ARG A 70 -11.65 -3.42 11.83
N ALA A 71 -11.41 -3.85 13.05
CA ALA A 71 -10.90 -5.20 13.33
C ALA A 71 -11.75 -6.30 12.67
N ASP A 72 -13.07 -6.12 12.61
CA ASP A 72 -14.01 -7.06 11.97
C ASP A 72 -13.76 -7.23 10.47
N ILE A 73 -13.38 -6.16 9.77
CA ILE A 73 -13.06 -6.21 8.33
C ILE A 73 -11.68 -6.82 8.10
N ILE A 74 -10.71 -6.50 8.94
CA ILE A 74 -9.34 -7.03 8.82
C ILE A 74 -9.32 -8.53 9.11
N ASP A 75 -10.06 -8.99 10.14
CA ASP A 75 -10.28 -10.42 10.41
C ASP A 75 -10.97 -11.14 9.24
N GLU A 76 -11.98 -10.51 8.61
CA GLU A 76 -12.67 -11.05 7.43
C GLU A 76 -11.73 -11.20 6.23
N LEU A 77 -10.82 -10.24 5.99
CA LEU A 77 -9.82 -10.32 4.91
C LEU A 77 -8.86 -11.50 5.10
N ASP A 78 -8.34 -11.68 6.30
CA ASP A 78 -7.48 -12.80 6.64
C ASP A 78 -8.24 -14.14 6.52
N ALA A 79 -9.46 -14.21 7.04
CA ALA A 79 -10.32 -15.40 6.95
C ALA A 79 -10.65 -15.79 5.50
N ASN A 80 -10.67 -14.85 4.56
CA ASN A 80 -10.82 -15.08 3.13
C ASN A 80 -9.51 -15.45 2.43
N GLY A 81 -8.39 -15.50 3.17
CA GLY A 81 -7.09 -15.94 2.66
C GLY A 81 -6.26 -14.85 1.99
N HIS A 82 -6.64 -13.56 2.13
CA HIS A 82 -5.85 -12.47 1.58
C HIS A 82 -4.61 -12.18 2.44
N GLU A 83 -3.48 -11.91 1.80
CA GLU A 83 -2.27 -11.51 2.51
C GLU A 83 -2.41 -10.07 3.04
N LEU A 84 -2.24 -9.93 4.35
CA LEU A 84 -2.22 -8.61 5.02
C LEU A 84 -0.79 -8.08 5.08
N VAL A 85 -0.61 -6.83 4.65
CA VAL A 85 0.67 -6.14 4.62
C VAL A 85 0.62 -4.89 5.47
N LEU A 86 1.60 -4.71 6.34
CA LEU A 86 1.70 -3.51 7.14
C LEU A 86 2.05 -2.28 6.29
N HIS A 87 1.23 -1.24 6.37
CA HIS A 87 1.49 0.07 5.76
C HIS A 87 1.90 1.14 6.80
N GLY A 88 2.46 0.70 7.93
CA GLY A 88 2.70 1.48 9.12
C GLY A 88 1.46 1.60 10.01
N HIS A 89 1.63 2.04 11.26
CA HIS A 89 0.47 2.39 12.09
C HIS A 89 -0.25 3.63 11.54
N ARG A 90 0.54 4.62 11.07
CA ARG A 90 0.07 5.83 10.40
C ARG A 90 0.77 6.02 9.06
N HIS A 91 0.09 6.67 8.12
CA HIS A 91 0.63 6.98 6.79
C HIS A 91 1.65 8.12 6.86
N VAL A 92 2.89 7.79 7.21
CA VAL A 92 4.00 8.74 7.35
C VAL A 92 5.11 8.48 6.34
N ALA A 93 5.76 9.54 5.84
CA ALA A 93 6.91 9.39 4.96
C ALA A 93 8.06 8.68 5.69
N CYS A 94 8.39 7.45 5.25
CA CYS A 94 9.40 6.60 5.90
C CYS A 94 10.83 6.87 5.41
N GLY A 95 11.02 7.73 4.41
CA GLY A 95 12.33 8.04 3.83
C GLY A 95 13.25 8.90 4.73
N ASP A 96 12.69 9.63 5.70
CA ASP A 96 13.42 10.52 6.61
C ASP A 96 12.96 10.39 8.07
N LEU A 97 12.22 9.31 8.39
CA LEU A 97 11.67 9.11 9.72
C LEU A 97 12.79 8.81 10.74
N PRO A 98 12.82 9.53 11.90
CA PRO A 98 13.73 9.21 13.00
C PRO A 98 13.53 7.79 13.54
N ALA A 99 14.59 7.18 14.09
CA ALA A 99 14.60 5.76 14.49
C ALA A 99 13.54 5.42 15.54
N ASP A 100 13.29 6.30 16.50
CA ASP A 100 12.26 6.13 17.52
C ASP A 100 10.85 6.14 16.92
N LEU A 101 10.57 7.06 16.01
CA LEU A 101 9.29 7.14 15.32
C LEU A 101 9.11 6.03 14.28
N ALA A 102 10.20 5.61 13.60
CA ALA A 102 10.15 4.46 12.69
C ALA A 102 9.76 3.19 13.46
N ARG A 103 10.44 2.94 14.59
CA ARG A 103 10.12 1.81 15.46
C ARG A 103 8.69 1.88 16.00
N GLU A 104 8.26 3.03 16.51
CA GLU A 104 6.89 3.24 17.00
C GLU A 104 5.86 2.93 15.89
N ASN A 105 6.06 3.49 14.67
CA ASN A 105 5.12 3.32 13.57
C ASN A 105 5.01 1.87 13.08
N VAL A 106 6.12 1.12 13.05
CA VAL A 106 6.13 -0.27 12.64
C VAL A 106 5.55 -1.16 13.74
N MET A 107 6.08 -1.11 14.96
CA MET A 107 5.69 -2.02 16.03
C MET A 107 4.22 -1.85 16.44
N THR A 108 3.75 -0.60 16.60
CA THR A 108 2.33 -0.34 16.90
C THR A 108 1.42 -0.81 15.76
N GLY A 109 1.88 -0.70 14.50
CA GLY A 109 1.13 -1.19 13.36
C GLY A 109 1.01 -2.72 13.34
N VAL A 110 2.09 -3.44 13.63
CA VAL A 110 2.08 -4.92 13.76
C VAL A 110 1.13 -5.33 14.89
N GLU A 111 1.28 -4.76 16.08
CA GLU A 111 0.42 -5.06 17.24
C GLU A 111 -1.08 -4.83 16.95
N ALA A 112 -1.40 -3.80 16.18
CA ALA A 112 -2.78 -3.50 15.78
C ALA A 112 -3.36 -4.55 14.82
N ILE A 113 -2.59 -4.99 13.81
CA ILE A 113 -3.03 -6.04 12.88
C ILE A 113 -3.13 -7.40 13.59
N GLU A 114 -2.16 -7.77 14.44
CA GLU A 114 -2.21 -8.98 15.26
C GLU A 114 -3.43 -9.00 16.19
N SER A 115 -3.76 -7.86 16.78
CA SER A 115 -4.95 -7.72 17.63
C SER A 115 -6.25 -7.85 16.86
N ALA A 116 -6.30 -7.42 15.61
CA ALA A 116 -7.49 -7.42 14.76
C ALA A 116 -7.76 -8.80 14.13
N ALA A 117 -6.73 -9.42 13.53
CA ALA A 117 -6.85 -10.65 12.73
C ALA A 117 -6.16 -11.87 13.36
N GLY A 118 -5.39 -11.70 14.43
CA GLY A 118 -4.67 -12.81 15.07
C GLY A 118 -3.44 -13.30 14.30
N VAL A 119 -3.04 -12.60 13.25
CA VAL A 119 -1.89 -12.95 12.40
C VAL A 119 -0.88 -11.80 12.33
N THR A 120 0.40 -12.14 12.28
CA THR A 120 1.47 -11.16 12.02
C THR A 120 1.49 -10.86 10.51
N PRO A 121 1.50 -9.58 10.07
CA PRO A 121 1.64 -9.26 8.65
C PRO A 121 2.96 -9.81 8.10
N ALA A 122 2.94 -10.37 6.88
CA ALA A 122 4.12 -10.97 6.27
C ALA A 122 5.20 -9.97 5.88
N GLY A 123 4.79 -8.75 5.51
CA GLY A 123 5.71 -7.74 5.00
C GLY A 123 5.28 -6.32 5.28
N PHE A 124 6.10 -5.39 4.81
CA PHE A 124 5.91 -3.96 4.97
C PHE A 124 5.88 -3.24 3.62
N PHE A 125 4.80 -2.53 3.36
CA PHE A 125 4.73 -1.57 2.25
C PHE A 125 4.96 -0.16 2.77
N ALA A 126 6.03 0.50 2.31
CA ALA A 126 6.37 1.84 2.78
C ALA A 126 5.44 2.92 2.24
N PRO A 127 4.79 3.73 3.10
CA PRO A 127 4.14 4.95 2.66
C PRO A 127 5.05 5.79 1.77
N LEU A 128 4.51 6.30 0.65
CA LEU A 128 5.25 7.00 -0.41
C LEU A 128 6.37 6.17 -1.06
N GLN A 129 6.37 4.85 -0.89
CA GLN A 129 7.33 3.90 -1.49
C GLN A 129 8.80 4.15 -1.13
N ARG A 130 9.12 4.91 -0.09
CA ARG A 130 10.51 5.22 0.31
C ARG A 130 10.78 4.84 1.75
N MET A 131 11.96 4.24 1.97
CA MET A 131 12.42 3.81 3.29
C MET A 131 13.84 4.28 3.55
N ASN A 132 14.14 4.58 4.81
CA ASN A 132 15.51 4.81 5.30
C ASN A 132 15.99 3.63 6.15
N ALA A 133 17.28 3.63 6.53
CA ALA A 133 17.86 2.58 7.35
C ALA A 133 17.14 2.36 8.70
N PRO A 134 16.71 3.40 9.45
CA PRO A 134 15.89 3.21 10.65
C PRO A 134 14.57 2.47 10.42
N THR A 135 13.86 2.75 9.32
CA THR A 135 12.62 2.04 8.98
C THR A 135 12.89 0.58 8.64
N LEU A 136 13.91 0.29 7.82
CA LEU A 136 14.31 -1.07 7.49
C LEU A 136 14.67 -1.88 8.73
N GLN A 137 15.43 -1.27 9.65
CA GLN A 137 15.78 -1.93 10.91
C GLN A 137 14.56 -2.21 11.78
N ALA A 138 13.61 -1.27 11.85
CA ALA A 138 12.37 -1.48 12.61
C ALA A 138 11.52 -2.61 12.02
N VAL A 139 11.49 -2.75 10.70
CA VAL A 139 10.78 -3.84 9.99
C VAL A 139 11.44 -5.20 10.25
N ALA A 140 12.79 -5.27 10.20
CA ALA A 140 13.54 -6.48 10.55
C ALA A 140 13.36 -6.87 12.02
N ASP A 141 13.43 -5.89 12.93
CA ASP A 141 13.21 -6.10 14.37
C ASP A 141 11.79 -6.61 14.69
N ALA A 142 10.82 -6.28 13.85
CA ALA A 142 9.43 -6.76 13.95
C ALA A 142 9.26 -8.19 13.40
N GLY A 143 10.27 -8.77 12.78
CA GLY A 143 10.25 -10.13 12.22
C GLY A 143 9.47 -10.25 10.92
N LEU A 144 9.27 -9.14 10.19
CA LEU A 144 8.66 -9.18 8.86
C LEU A 144 9.69 -9.70 7.83
N GLU A 145 9.22 -10.33 6.75
CA GLU A 145 10.09 -11.08 5.83
C GLU A 145 10.51 -10.27 4.59
N TRP A 146 9.69 -9.28 4.20
CA TRP A 146 9.94 -8.49 3.00
C TRP A 146 9.47 -7.04 3.14
N VAL A 147 10.03 -6.19 2.28
CA VAL A 147 9.66 -4.78 2.15
C VAL A 147 9.35 -4.44 0.70
N PHE A 148 8.27 -3.71 0.49
CA PHE A 148 7.86 -3.22 -0.82
C PHE A 148 8.05 -1.72 -0.89
N GLY A 149 8.91 -1.26 -1.80
CA GLY A 149 9.26 0.15 -1.94
C GLY A 149 10.68 0.36 -2.45
N ARG A 150 11.27 1.52 -2.17
CA ARG A 150 12.61 1.92 -2.62
C ARG A 150 13.44 2.45 -1.47
N THR A 151 14.74 2.19 -1.54
CA THR A 151 15.70 2.68 -0.55
C THR A 151 17.09 2.84 -1.17
N ASP A 152 17.84 3.82 -0.69
CA ASP A 152 19.29 3.94 -0.94
C ASP A 152 20.13 3.33 0.22
N ALA A 153 19.45 2.84 1.28
CA ALA A 153 20.11 2.22 2.42
C ALA A 153 20.38 0.73 2.16
N THR A 154 21.34 0.18 2.89
CA THR A 154 21.57 -1.28 2.89
C THR A 154 20.36 -1.96 3.53
N VAL A 155 19.79 -2.90 2.81
CA VAL A 155 18.69 -3.75 3.29
C VAL A 155 19.28 -4.81 4.23
N PRO A 156 18.73 -5.02 5.45
CA PRO A 156 19.11 -6.13 6.32
C PRO A 156 18.99 -7.48 5.62
N ASP A 157 19.88 -8.43 5.93
CA ASP A 157 19.93 -9.75 5.29
C ASP A 157 18.65 -10.58 5.52
N GLU A 158 17.88 -10.25 6.57
CA GLU A 158 16.62 -10.89 6.93
C GLU A 158 15.43 -10.43 6.06
N LEU A 159 15.60 -9.34 5.30
CA LEU A 159 14.54 -8.75 4.51
C LEU A 159 14.76 -8.95 3.01
N THR A 160 13.71 -9.27 2.29
CA THR A 160 13.69 -9.22 0.82
C THR A 160 13.12 -7.87 0.37
N LEU A 161 13.88 -7.11 -0.42
CA LEU A 161 13.39 -5.87 -1.04
C LEU A 161 12.68 -6.22 -2.35
N ILE A 162 11.48 -5.71 -2.52
CA ILE A 162 10.69 -5.78 -3.74
C ILE A 162 10.49 -4.36 -4.29
N GLU A 163 11.06 -4.09 -5.46
CA GLU A 163 10.93 -2.78 -6.10
C GLU A 163 9.68 -2.73 -6.99
N PRO A 164 8.75 -1.80 -6.71
CA PRO A 164 7.54 -1.65 -7.52
C PRO A 164 7.83 -1.07 -8.90
N ALA A 165 6.98 -1.42 -9.86
CA ALA A 165 6.90 -0.79 -11.17
C ALA A 165 6.83 0.75 -11.04
N ASN A 166 7.48 1.47 -11.96
CA ASN A 166 7.49 2.93 -11.96
C ASN A 166 7.53 3.48 -13.40
N PRO A 167 6.57 4.30 -13.83
CA PRO A 167 5.44 4.79 -13.03
C PRO A 167 4.42 3.69 -12.71
N TYR A 168 3.72 3.84 -11.58
CA TYR A 168 2.63 2.97 -11.15
C TYR A 168 1.28 3.50 -11.65
N ASP A 169 0.16 2.85 -11.33
CA ASP A 169 -1.20 3.15 -11.82
C ASP A 169 -1.58 4.63 -11.75
N LEU A 170 -1.49 5.22 -10.56
CA LEU A 170 -1.84 6.63 -10.34
C LEU A 170 -0.94 7.59 -11.13
N GLY A 171 0.34 7.26 -11.30
CA GLY A 171 1.26 8.04 -12.12
C GLY A 171 0.82 8.05 -13.58
N LEU A 172 0.56 6.87 -14.14
CA LEU A 172 0.14 6.70 -15.54
C LEU A 172 -1.21 7.36 -15.82
N LEU A 173 -2.23 7.07 -14.99
CA LEU A 173 -3.56 7.67 -15.12
C LEU A 173 -3.52 9.20 -14.96
N GLY A 174 -2.72 9.68 -14.01
CA GLY A 174 -2.49 11.10 -13.78
C GLY A 174 -1.85 11.79 -14.98
N ASP A 175 -0.94 11.16 -15.66
CA ASP A 175 -0.28 11.66 -16.87
C ASP A 175 -1.16 11.56 -18.14
N GLY A 176 -2.34 10.98 -17.99
CA GLY A 176 -3.38 10.98 -19.03
C GLY A 176 -3.45 9.73 -19.88
N HIS A 177 -2.77 8.66 -19.49
CA HIS A 177 -2.98 7.36 -20.12
C HIS A 177 -4.43 6.90 -19.92
N THR A 178 -4.95 6.17 -20.87
CA THR A 178 -6.23 5.46 -20.72
C THR A 178 -6.10 4.31 -19.73
N PRO A 179 -7.19 3.82 -19.14
CA PRO A 179 -7.14 2.64 -18.29
C PRO A 179 -6.43 1.44 -18.93
N ALA A 180 -6.79 1.08 -20.16
CA ALA A 180 -6.14 -0.02 -20.88
C ALA A 180 -4.63 0.21 -21.07
N GLU A 181 -4.20 1.38 -21.58
CA GLU A 181 -2.78 1.72 -21.74
C GLU A 181 -2.03 1.69 -20.40
N THR A 182 -2.70 1.99 -19.29
CA THR A 182 -2.10 1.94 -17.96
C THR A 182 -1.73 0.52 -17.59
N PHE A 183 -2.64 -0.43 -17.73
CA PHE A 183 -2.40 -1.83 -17.37
C PHE A 183 -1.47 -2.54 -18.36
N ASP A 184 -1.55 -2.23 -19.66
CA ASP A 184 -0.57 -2.69 -20.66
C ASP A 184 0.86 -2.27 -20.28
N ARG A 185 1.05 -1.02 -19.84
CA ARG A 185 2.35 -0.53 -19.40
C ARG A 185 2.85 -1.15 -18.12
N LEU A 186 1.98 -1.46 -17.17
CA LEU A 186 2.36 -2.20 -15.97
C LEU A 186 2.86 -3.61 -16.35
N ALA A 187 2.16 -4.30 -17.24
CA ALA A 187 2.59 -5.60 -17.76
C ALA A 187 3.96 -5.51 -18.48
N GLU A 188 4.16 -4.51 -19.37
CA GLU A 188 5.44 -4.27 -20.02
C GLU A 188 6.60 -4.02 -19.05
N GLN A 189 6.34 -3.30 -17.93
CA GLN A 189 7.35 -3.06 -16.91
C GLN A 189 7.78 -4.35 -16.19
N ALA A 190 6.84 -5.26 -15.96
CA ALA A 190 7.14 -6.56 -15.40
C ALA A 190 8.07 -7.38 -16.32
N GLU A 191 7.83 -7.37 -17.63
CA GLU A 191 8.70 -8.04 -18.60
C GLU A 191 10.12 -7.43 -18.63
N THR A 192 10.28 -6.19 -18.19
CA THR A 192 11.56 -5.46 -18.18
C THR A 192 12.24 -5.43 -16.81
N GLY A 193 11.69 -6.14 -15.82
CA GLY A 193 12.34 -6.38 -14.53
C GLY A 193 11.72 -5.66 -13.34
N ALA A 194 10.50 -5.15 -13.43
CA ALA A 194 9.76 -4.77 -12.23
C ALA A 194 9.40 -6.02 -11.42
N GLU A 195 9.54 -5.94 -10.10
CA GLU A 195 9.32 -7.08 -9.20
C GLU A 195 7.92 -7.08 -8.59
N GLY A 196 7.21 -5.96 -8.70
CA GLY A 196 5.85 -5.86 -8.15
C GLY A 196 5.04 -4.71 -8.70
N PHE A 197 3.72 -4.81 -8.52
CA PHE A 197 2.76 -3.76 -8.86
C PHE A 197 2.21 -3.09 -7.62
N LEU A 198 2.09 -1.77 -7.69
CA LEU A 198 1.32 -0.97 -6.75
C LEU A 198 0.06 -0.48 -7.44
N VAL A 199 -1.09 -0.81 -6.88
CA VAL A 199 -2.40 -0.42 -7.40
C VAL A 199 -3.21 0.26 -6.30
N HIS A 200 -3.90 1.35 -6.66
CA HIS A 200 -4.76 2.11 -5.76
C HIS A 200 -6.23 2.01 -6.22
N PRO A 201 -6.99 1.00 -5.77
CA PRO A 201 -8.35 0.76 -6.24
C PRO A 201 -9.26 1.98 -6.17
N ASN A 202 -9.16 2.77 -5.11
CA ASN A 202 -9.89 4.02 -4.96
C ASN A 202 -9.53 5.10 -5.99
N MET A 203 -8.30 5.09 -6.52
CA MET A 203 -7.91 5.99 -7.61
C MET A 203 -8.39 5.47 -8.97
N LEU A 204 -8.40 4.15 -9.14
CA LEU A 204 -8.96 3.52 -10.34
C LEU A 204 -10.45 3.89 -10.51
N GLU A 205 -11.21 3.90 -9.42
CA GLU A 205 -12.61 4.35 -9.44
C GLU A 205 -12.73 5.80 -9.91
N TYR A 206 -11.91 6.71 -9.37
CA TYR A 206 -11.92 8.12 -9.79
C TYR A 206 -11.64 8.31 -11.29
N PHE A 207 -10.80 7.46 -11.86
CA PHE A 207 -10.42 7.51 -13.28
C PHE A 207 -11.28 6.62 -14.18
N ASP A 208 -12.35 6.01 -13.65
CA ASP A 208 -13.22 5.06 -14.39
C ASP A 208 -12.41 3.88 -14.97
N ALA A 209 -11.48 3.36 -14.18
CA ALA A 209 -10.51 2.35 -14.60
C ALA A 209 -10.74 0.97 -13.98
N MET A 210 -11.81 0.80 -13.19
CA MET A 210 -12.07 -0.47 -12.48
C MET A 210 -12.34 -1.62 -13.43
N ASP A 211 -13.10 -1.42 -14.50
CA ASP A 211 -13.39 -2.48 -15.48
C ASP A 211 -12.13 -2.98 -16.18
N ALA A 212 -11.22 -2.05 -16.55
CA ALA A 212 -9.94 -2.39 -17.16
C ALA A 212 -9.01 -3.10 -16.17
N PHE A 213 -9.07 -2.73 -14.89
CA PHE A 213 -8.33 -3.42 -13.84
C PHE A 213 -8.83 -4.85 -13.64
N GLU A 214 -10.14 -5.05 -13.59
CA GLU A 214 -10.75 -6.38 -13.47
C GLU A 214 -10.41 -7.29 -14.66
N GLU A 215 -10.42 -6.75 -15.90
CA GLU A 215 -10.00 -7.48 -17.11
C GLU A 215 -8.52 -7.87 -17.03
N TRP A 216 -7.66 -6.93 -16.62
CA TRP A 216 -6.24 -7.17 -16.47
C TRP A 216 -5.92 -8.22 -15.39
N LEU A 217 -6.64 -8.19 -14.24
CA LEU A 217 -6.49 -9.22 -13.20
C LEU A 217 -6.76 -10.61 -13.74
N ARG A 218 -7.83 -10.80 -14.54
CA ARG A 218 -8.17 -12.09 -15.15
C ARG A 218 -7.14 -12.56 -16.17
N GLU A 219 -6.52 -11.66 -16.91
CA GLU A 219 -5.55 -11.99 -17.95
C GLU A 219 -4.15 -12.19 -17.37
N TYR A 220 -3.70 -11.28 -16.52
CA TYR A 220 -2.33 -11.24 -16.04
C TYR A 220 -2.10 -12.11 -14.78
N GLN A 221 -3.10 -12.24 -13.94
CA GLN A 221 -3.09 -13.01 -12.68
C GLN A 221 -1.84 -12.75 -11.82
N PRO A 222 -1.61 -11.50 -11.36
CA PRO A 222 -0.55 -11.24 -10.39
C PRO A 222 -0.83 -12.01 -9.10
N THR A 223 0.19 -12.22 -8.29
CA THR A 223 0.07 -12.94 -7.02
C THR A 223 0.29 -12.03 -5.82
N SER A 224 0.11 -12.53 -4.61
CA SER A 224 0.55 -11.81 -3.42
C SER A 224 2.07 -11.64 -3.40
N VAL A 225 2.57 -10.63 -2.70
CA VAL A 225 4.02 -10.39 -2.62
C VAL A 225 4.71 -11.51 -1.87
N GLY A 226 4.11 -12.04 -0.81
CA GLY A 226 4.66 -13.20 -0.09
C GLY A 226 4.78 -14.43 -0.98
N THR A 227 3.78 -14.72 -1.80
CA THR A 227 3.84 -15.80 -2.80
C THR A 227 4.93 -15.52 -3.84
N ALA A 228 5.02 -14.28 -4.35
CA ALA A 228 6.07 -13.91 -5.32
C ALA A 228 7.48 -14.06 -4.73
N VAL A 229 7.68 -13.72 -3.47
CA VAL A 229 8.96 -13.91 -2.74
C VAL A 229 9.30 -15.38 -2.58
N ALA A 230 8.32 -16.23 -2.25
CA ALA A 230 8.54 -17.64 -1.98
C ALA A 230 8.69 -18.50 -3.25
N GLU A 231 7.91 -18.23 -4.28
CA GLU A 231 7.75 -19.11 -5.45
C GLU A 231 8.22 -18.46 -6.76
N GLY A 232 8.48 -17.17 -6.74
CA GLY A 232 8.71 -16.37 -7.93
C GLY A 232 7.40 -15.85 -8.53
N GLY A 233 7.53 -14.90 -9.44
CA GLY A 233 6.40 -14.22 -10.05
C GLY A 233 6.43 -12.73 -9.77
N ILE A 234 5.30 -12.05 -9.95
CA ILE A 234 5.19 -10.61 -9.73
C ILE A 234 4.12 -10.36 -8.69
N GLY A 235 4.56 -9.78 -7.58
CA GLY A 235 3.68 -9.45 -6.47
C GLY A 235 2.82 -8.21 -6.75
N MET A 236 1.61 -8.18 -6.20
CA MET A 236 0.74 -7.01 -6.26
C MET A 236 0.37 -6.54 -4.87
N VAL A 237 0.62 -5.24 -4.60
CA VAL A 237 0.12 -4.55 -3.41
C VAL A 237 -1.06 -3.67 -3.78
N LEU A 238 -2.14 -3.82 -3.04
CA LEU A 238 -3.36 -3.06 -3.17
C LEU A 238 -3.47 -2.07 -2.00
N ASP A 239 -3.37 -0.79 -2.31
CA ASP A 239 -3.39 0.30 -1.32
C ASP A 239 -4.73 1.03 -1.34
N CYS A 240 -5.60 0.68 -0.41
CA CYS A 240 -6.86 1.38 -0.16
C CYS A 240 -6.65 2.53 0.82
N LEU A 241 -5.92 3.56 0.41
CA LEU A 241 -5.67 4.75 1.22
C LEU A 241 -6.96 5.32 1.79
N ARG A 242 -6.95 5.63 3.08
CA ARG A 242 -8.06 6.30 3.75
C ARG A 242 -7.76 7.78 3.97
N PRO A 243 -8.82 8.61 3.97
CA PRO A 243 -8.64 10.04 4.22
C PRO A 243 -7.98 10.29 5.58
N LEU A 244 -7.15 11.33 5.63
CA LEU A 244 -6.59 11.84 6.89
C LEU A 244 -7.72 12.13 7.87
N ARG A 245 -7.76 11.42 8.98
CA ARG A 245 -8.64 11.75 10.11
C ARG A 245 -7.87 12.66 11.07
N ILE A 246 -8.31 13.89 11.17
CA ILE A 246 -7.89 14.81 12.23
C ILE A 246 -8.89 14.58 13.38
N GLU A 247 -8.48 13.81 14.38
CA GLU A 247 -9.24 13.60 15.62
C GLU A 247 -9.15 14.82 16.55
#